data_0e56a4e65577b5c570bbd27b7ff997d3
#
_entry.id   0e56a4e65577b5c570bbd27b7ff997d3
#
_cell.length_a   1.000
_cell.length_b   1.000
_cell.length_c   1.000
_cell.angle_alpha   90.00
_cell.angle_beta   90.00
_cell.angle_gamma   90.00
#
_symmetry.space_group_name_H-M   'P 1'
#
loop_
_entity.id
_entity.type
_entity.pdbx_description
1 polymer ?
#
loop_
_entity_poly.entity_id
_entity_poly.type
_entity_poly.pdbx_seq_one_letter_code
_entity_poly.pdbx_strand_id
1 'polypeptide(L)'
;MNIEGDKLEQVSFYKQVEVNSDIKNTFNSQKERIKKVIPNAEIHHVGSSAIPNSLTKGDLDIQVRVSAKSFLPAVEALSKLYDLNEGSVKTNEFRAFKDDTIVPPLGVQLTVFDSEFDFFWKFRDILIQKDKYRIEYDNLKRDFEGKEMDKYREAKNVFFNKIKQTKEYQEL
;
A
#
# COMPACT_ATOMS: atom_id res chain seq x y z
N MET A 1 24.46 8.84 -31.89
CA MET A 1 23.75 7.76 -31.23
C MET A 1 23.79 8.04 -29.73
N ASN A 2 22.79 8.77 -29.21
CA ASN A 2 22.72 9.09 -27.79
C ASN A 2 22.18 7.87 -27.06
N ILE A 3 23.07 7.18 -26.35
CA ILE A 3 22.68 6.19 -25.34
C ILE A 3 22.30 7.03 -24.11
N GLU A 4 21.03 7.48 -24.03
CA GLU A 4 20.45 7.84 -22.76
C GLU A 4 20.36 6.54 -21.96
N GLY A 5 21.31 6.32 -21.06
CA GLY A 5 21.23 5.23 -20.11
C GLY A 5 19.95 5.41 -19.31
N ASP A 6 19.09 4.37 -19.27
CA ASP A 6 17.92 4.31 -18.41
C ASP A 6 18.34 4.72 -17.01
N LYS A 7 17.91 5.91 -16.60
CA LYS A 7 18.18 6.43 -15.27
C LYS A 7 17.32 5.60 -14.31
N LEU A 8 17.95 4.69 -13.59
CA LEU A 8 17.27 3.83 -12.62
C LEU A 8 16.45 4.71 -11.66
N GLU A 9 15.20 4.31 -11.43
CA GLU A 9 14.29 4.99 -10.50
C GLU A 9 14.89 4.98 -9.09
N GLN A 10 15.03 6.16 -8.49
CA GLN A 10 15.52 6.34 -7.13
C GLN A 10 14.37 6.58 -6.17
N VAL A 11 14.46 6.01 -4.97
CA VAL A 11 13.48 6.20 -3.92
C VAL A 11 13.81 7.44 -3.08
N SER A 12 12.77 8.19 -2.69
CA SER A 12 12.86 9.31 -1.77
C SER A 12 11.74 9.28 -0.75
N PHE A 13 12.00 9.76 0.47
CA PHE A 13 11.06 9.70 1.58
C PHE A 13 10.82 11.07 2.21
N TYR A 14 9.61 11.24 2.73
CA TYR A 14 9.13 12.39 3.48
C TYR A 14 8.68 11.94 4.87
N LYS A 15 8.61 12.87 5.82
CA LYS A 15 7.93 12.60 7.09
C LYS A 15 6.42 12.52 6.86
N GLN A 16 5.76 11.51 7.40
CA GLN A 16 4.33 11.30 7.22
C GLN A 16 3.50 12.53 7.61
N VAL A 17 3.89 13.26 8.66
CA VAL A 17 3.20 14.46 9.11
C VAL A 17 3.18 15.59 8.06
N GLU A 18 4.18 15.67 7.19
CA GLU A 18 4.30 16.70 6.15
C GLU A 18 3.29 16.51 5.01
N VAL A 19 2.83 15.29 4.79
CA VAL A 19 1.91 14.91 3.70
C VAL A 19 0.53 14.46 4.19
N ASN A 20 0.35 14.35 5.51
CA ASN A 20 -0.82 13.74 6.13
C ASN A 20 -2.14 14.42 5.75
N SER A 21 -2.17 15.74 5.66
CA SER A 21 -3.39 16.50 5.34
C SER A 21 -3.93 16.13 3.96
N ASP A 22 -3.09 16.19 2.93
CA ASP A 22 -3.47 15.90 1.55
C ASP A 22 -3.84 14.44 1.37
N ILE A 23 -3.07 13.53 1.98
CA ILE A 23 -3.34 12.10 1.96
C ILE A 23 -4.67 11.78 2.62
N LYS A 24 -4.97 12.36 3.77
CA LYS A 24 -6.22 12.13 4.49
C LYS A 24 -7.43 12.63 3.70
N ASN A 25 -7.33 13.80 3.09
CA ASN A 25 -8.39 14.35 2.25
C ASN A 25 -8.65 13.47 1.02
N THR A 26 -7.58 13.04 0.35
CA THR A 26 -7.68 12.16 -0.81
C THR A 26 -8.22 10.78 -0.41
N PHE A 27 -7.76 10.22 0.70
CA PHE A 27 -8.32 8.96 1.22
C PHE A 27 -9.83 9.04 1.45
N ASN A 28 -10.31 10.07 2.12
CA ASN A 28 -11.74 10.24 2.39
C ASN A 28 -12.55 10.33 1.10
N SER A 29 -12.08 11.11 0.12
CA SER A 29 -12.71 11.24 -1.18
C SER A 29 -12.77 9.90 -1.94
N GLN A 30 -11.68 9.15 -1.97
CA GLN A 30 -11.62 7.86 -2.66
C GLN A 30 -12.45 6.79 -1.92
N LYS A 31 -12.43 6.79 -0.60
CA LYS A 31 -13.28 5.91 0.22
C LYS A 31 -14.76 6.08 -0.12
N GLU A 32 -15.25 7.30 -0.18
CA GLU A 32 -16.65 7.59 -0.56
C GLU A 32 -16.94 7.10 -2.00
N ARG A 33 -16.02 7.31 -2.92
CA ARG A 33 -16.14 6.87 -4.31
C ARG A 33 -16.24 5.35 -4.43
N ILE A 34 -15.39 4.62 -3.69
CA ILE A 34 -15.40 3.15 -3.64
C ILE A 34 -16.67 2.63 -2.96
N LYS A 35 -17.08 3.24 -1.86
CA LYS A 35 -18.33 2.84 -1.14
C LYS A 35 -19.58 2.94 -1.99
N LYS A 36 -19.66 3.89 -2.93
CA LYS A 36 -20.79 4.00 -3.86
C LYS A 36 -20.93 2.79 -4.77
N VAL A 37 -19.83 2.16 -5.17
CA VAL A 37 -19.83 1.03 -6.11
C VAL A 37 -19.68 -0.32 -5.41
N ILE A 38 -19.12 -0.35 -4.20
CA ILE A 38 -18.97 -1.56 -3.37
C ILE A 38 -19.41 -1.26 -1.94
N PRO A 39 -20.72 -1.13 -1.66
CA PRO A 39 -21.23 -0.66 -0.36
C PRO A 39 -20.80 -1.51 0.84
N ASN A 40 -20.65 -2.83 0.63
CA ASN A 40 -20.36 -3.80 1.69
C ASN A 40 -18.84 -4.05 1.91
N ALA A 41 -17.96 -3.37 1.15
CA ALA A 41 -16.54 -3.52 1.35
C ALA A 41 -16.06 -2.84 2.64
N GLU A 42 -15.06 -3.43 3.29
CA GLU A 42 -14.24 -2.70 4.26
C GLU A 42 -13.13 -1.96 3.53
N ILE A 43 -12.94 -0.69 3.84
CA ILE A 43 -11.98 0.19 3.17
C ILE A 43 -11.03 0.77 4.21
N HIS A 44 -9.75 0.48 4.03
CA HIS A 44 -8.70 0.88 4.96
C HIS A 44 -7.62 1.71 4.27
N HIS A 45 -7.19 2.80 4.93
CA HIS A 45 -5.92 3.46 4.61
C HIS A 45 -4.80 2.57 5.12
N VAL A 46 -3.92 2.15 4.25
CA VAL A 46 -2.79 1.25 4.55
C VAL A 46 -1.48 1.83 4.01
N GLY A 47 -0.38 1.08 4.12
CA GLY A 47 0.93 1.53 3.69
C GLY A 47 1.57 2.56 4.62
N SER A 48 2.75 3.05 4.26
CA SER A 48 3.56 3.90 5.14
C SER A 48 2.92 5.26 5.44
N SER A 49 2.12 5.80 4.52
CA SER A 49 1.42 7.07 4.75
C SER A 49 0.30 6.98 5.80
N ALA A 50 -0.15 5.76 6.13
CA ALA A 50 -1.13 5.50 7.19
C ALA A 50 -0.50 5.38 8.59
N ILE A 51 0.82 5.42 8.72
CA ILE A 51 1.54 5.14 9.97
C ILE A 51 2.05 6.46 10.54
N PRO A 52 1.49 6.94 11.68
CA PRO A 52 1.96 8.17 12.32
C PRO A 52 3.45 8.12 12.66
N ASN A 53 4.14 9.25 12.52
CA ASN A 53 5.57 9.41 12.84
C ASN A 53 6.52 8.55 11.99
N SER A 54 6.06 8.01 10.87
CA SER A 54 6.87 7.20 9.97
C SER A 54 7.37 7.99 8.76
N LEU A 55 8.35 7.45 8.06
CA LEU A 55 8.76 7.93 6.74
C LEU A 55 7.88 7.30 5.66
N THR A 56 7.59 8.04 4.59
CA THR A 56 6.76 7.61 3.47
C THR A 56 7.27 8.17 2.15
N LYS A 57 7.02 7.47 1.05
CA LYS A 57 7.21 8.01 -0.30
C LYS A 57 6.16 9.06 -0.68
N GLY A 58 5.10 9.18 0.11
CA GLY A 58 4.00 10.10 -0.13
C GLY A 58 2.83 9.52 -0.92
N ASP A 59 2.87 8.23 -1.30
CA ASP A 59 1.78 7.55 -2.00
C ASP A 59 0.62 7.27 -1.04
N LEU A 60 -0.59 7.25 -1.59
CA LEU A 60 -1.77 6.77 -0.87
C LEU A 60 -2.05 5.32 -1.24
N ASP A 61 -2.07 4.44 -0.26
CA ASP A 61 -2.47 3.04 -0.41
C ASP A 61 -3.79 2.77 0.29
N ILE A 62 -4.73 2.17 -0.45
CA ILE A 62 -6.04 1.77 0.06
C ILE A 62 -6.19 0.27 -0.09
N GLN A 63 -6.58 -0.40 1.00
CA GLN A 63 -7.04 -1.78 0.94
C GLN A 63 -8.56 -1.82 0.91
N VAL A 64 -9.11 -2.57 -0.05
CA VAL A 64 -10.54 -2.87 -0.17
C VAL A 64 -10.72 -4.36 0.10
N ARG A 65 -11.40 -4.69 1.19
CA ARG A 65 -11.62 -6.07 1.65
C ARG A 65 -13.06 -6.49 1.36
N VAL A 66 -13.23 -7.63 0.72
CA VAL A 66 -14.54 -8.18 0.33
C VAL A 66 -14.63 -9.67 0.62
N SER A 67 -15.84 -10.22 0.62
CA SER A 67 -16.03 -11.67 0.66
C SER A 67 -15.62 -12.33 -0.66
N ALA A 68 -15.30 -13.62 -0.64
CA ALA A 68 -14.92 -14.37 -1.85
C ALA A 68 -15.98 -14.27 -2.96
N LYS A 69 -17.27 -14.35 -2.61
CA LYS A 69 -18.37 -14.21 -3.57
C LYS A 69 -18.50 -12.82 -4.19
N SER A 70 -17.99 -11.80 -3.51
CA SER A 70 -18.03 -10.39 -3.96
C SER A 70 -16.79 -9.97 -4.71
N PHE A 71 -15.78 -10.84 -4.82
CA PHE A 71 -14.47 -10.47 -5.38
C PHE A 71 -14.55 -10.09 -6.86
N LEU A 72 -15.10 -10.95 -7.72
CA LEU A 72 -15.21 -10.65 -9.16
C LEU A 72 -16.09 -9.43 -9.47
N PRO A 73 -17.28 -9.27 -8.84
CA PRO A 73 -18.05 -8.03 -8.96
C PRO A 73 -17.26 -6.79 -8.51
N ALA A 74 -16.44 -6.89 -7.46
CA ALA A 74 -15.59 -5.80 -7.00
C ALA A 74 -14.46 -5.48 -7.99
N VAL A 75 -13.85 -6.49 -8.61
CA VAL A 75 -12.87 -6.31 -9.69
C VAL A 75 -13.48 -5.50 -10.83
N GLU A 76 -14.68 -5.85 -11.27
CA GLU A 76 -15.39 -5.13 -12.34
C GLU A 76 -15.70 -3.68 -11.93
N ALA A 77 -16.20 -3.47 -10.72
CA ALA A 77 -16.52 -2.13 -10.21
C ALA A 77 -15.28 -1.23 -10.11
N LEU A 78 -14.18 -1.74 -9.55
CA LEU A 78 -12.92 -0.97 -9.42
C LEU A 78 -12.25 -0.70 -10.77
N SER A 79 -12.39 -1.61 -11.73
CA SER A 79 -11.85 -1.40 -13.10
C SER A 79 -12.50 -0.23 -13.84
N LYS A 80 -13.68 0.21 -13.42
CA LYS A 80 -14.36 1.41 -13.94
C LYS A 80 -13.86 2.71 -13.29
N LEU A 81 -13.21 2.60 -12.14
CA LEU A 81 -12.70 3.73 -11.37
C LEU A 81 -11.20 3.97 -11.56
N TYR A 82 -10.43 2.90 -11.71
CA TYR A 82 -8.97 2.90 -11.67
C TYR A 82 -8.38 2.00 -12.75
N ASP A 83 -7.13 2.27 -13.11
CA ASP A 83 -6.36 1.41 -14.00
C ASP A 83 -5.89 0.15 -13.26
N LEU A 84 -5.84 -0.96 -13.96
CA LEU A 84 -5.24 -2.18 -13.44
C LEU A 84 -3.72 -1.99 -13.30
N ASN A 85 -3.15 -2.38 -12.15
CA ASN A 85 -1.71 -2.43 -11.97
C ASN A 85 -1.16 -3.72 -12.61
N GLU A 86 -0.72 -3.61 -13.87
CA GLU A 86 -0.26 -4.75 -14.67
C GLU A 86 1.00 -5.43 -14.10
N GLY A 87 1.81 -4.71 -13.31
CA GLY A 87 3.01 -5.25 -12.66
C GLY A 87 2.72 -6.12 -11.43
N SER A 88 1.46 -6.18 -10.97
CA SER A 88 1.07 -6.95 -9.80
C SER A 88 0.49 -8.32 -10.19
N VAL A 89 0.60 -9.29 -9.27
CA VAL A 89 -0.02 -10.60 -9.44
C VAL A 89 -1.54 -10.50 -9.54
N LYS A 90 -2.15 -11.42 -10.28
CA LYS A 90 -3.60 -11.54 -10.46
C LYS A 90 -4.04 -12.92 -9.99
N THR A 91 -4.88 -12.95 -8.97
CA THR A 91 -5.43 -14.19 -8.44
C THR A 91 -6.96 -14.09 -8.26
N ASN A 92 -7.59 -15.13 -7.77
CA ASN A 92 -9.01 -15.10 -7.40
C ASN A 92 -9.29 -14.43 -6.05
N GLU A 93 -8.23 -13.98 -5.35
CA GLU A 93 -8.30 -13.38 -4.02
C GLU A 93 -7.58 -12.04 -3.91
N PHE A 94 -6.87 -11.62 -4.99
CA PHE A 94 -6.10 -10.38 -5.03
C PHE A 94 -6.13 -9.71 -6.41
N ARG A 95 -6.33 -8.40 -6.40
CA ARG A 95 -6.17 -7.54 -7.58
C ARG A 95 -5.67 -6.16 -7.16
N ALA A 96 -4.65 -5.66 -7.84
CA ALA A 96 -4.12 -4.33 -7.60
C ALA A 96 -4.56 -3.36 -8.71
N PHE A 97 -4.95 -2.16 -8.30
CA PHE A 97 -5.29 -1.04 -9.16
C PHE A 97 -4.44 0.18 -8.79
N LYS A 98 -4.39 1.15 -9.68
CA LYS A 98 -3.66 2.40 -9.47
C LYS A 98 -4.32 3.57 -10.17
N ASP A 99 -4.01 4.76 -9.70
CA ASP A 99 -4.29 6.02 -10.38
C ASP A 99 -3.10 6.98 -10.17
N ASP A 100 -2.25 7.09 -11.19
CA ASP A 100 -1.07 7.95 -11.17
C ASP A 100 -1.42 9.41 -11.59
N THR A 101 -2.68 9.69 -11.95
CA THR A 101 -3.14 11.01 -12.39
C THR A 101 -3.56 11.90 -11.22
N ILE A 102 -3.85 11.33 -10.07
CA ILE A 102 -4.19 12.08 -8.85
C ILE A 102 -2.95 12.35 -7.99
N VAL A 103 -3.05 13.35 -7.11
CA VAL A 103 -1.99 13.71 -6.18
C VAL A 103 -2.53 13.60 -4.75
N PRO A 104 -1.91 12.77 -3.89
CA PRO A 104 -0.78 11.86 -4.18
C PRO A 104 -1.20 10.67 -5.07
N PRO A 105 -0.23 9.99 -5.73
CA PRO A 105 -0.51 8.78 -6.50
C PRO A 105 -1.18 7.71 -5.63
N LEU A 106 -2.16 7.01 -6.21
CA LEU A 106 -3.01 6.05 -5.52
C LEU A 106 -2.71 4.60 -5.94
N GLY A 107 -2.54 3.72 -4.95
CA GLY A 107 -2.64 2.27 -5.10
C GLY A 107 -3.88 1.74 -4.39
N VAL A 108 -4.59 0.82 -5.03
CA VAL A 108 -5.76 0.13 -4.44
C VAL A 108 -5.54 -1.38 -4.49
N GLN A 109 -5.51 -2.00 -3.32
CA GLN A 109 -5.36 -3.45 -3.15
C GLN A 109 -6.71 -4.06 -2.78
N LEU A 110 -7.32 -4.77 -3.74
CA LEU A 110 -8.53 -5.55 -3.50
C LEU A 110 -8.16 -6.93 -3.00
N THR A 111 -8.65 -7.29 -1.84
CA THR A 111 -8.36 -8.57 -1.17
C THR A 111 -9.63 -9.28 -0.71
N VAL A 112 -9.60 -10.61 -0.69
CA VAL A 112 -10.63 -11.42 -0.03
C VAL A 112 -10.30 -11.50 1.46
N PHE A 113 -11.32 -11.37 2.32
CA PHE A 113 -11.17 -11.55 3.77
C PHE A 113 -10.44 -12.85 4.12
N ASP A 114 -9.48 -12.77 5.02
CA ASP A 114 -8.72 -13.89 5.58
C ASP A 114 -7.93 -14.72 4.55
N SER A 115 -7.80 -14.23 3.31
CA SER A 115 -6.90 -14.82 2.32
C SER A 115 -5.41 -14.55 2.64
N GLU A 116 -4.52 -15.25 1.94
CA GLU A 116 -3.08 -15.00 2.07
C GLU A 116 -2.66 -13.58 1.68
N PHE A 117 -3.50 -12.85 0.93
CA PHE A 117 -3.27 -11.46 0.52
C PHE A 117 -3.88 -10.42 1.46
N ASP A 118 -4.64 -10.84 2.47
CA ASP A 118 -5.35 -9.95 3.40
C ASP A 118 -4.44 -9.42 4.52
N PHE A 119 -3.22 -9.01 4.20
CA PHE A 119 -2.20 -8.65 5.17
C PHE A 119 -1.92 -7.14 5.31
N PHE A 120 -2.39 -6.29 4.41
CA PHE A 120 -2.01 -4.87 4.39
C PHE A 120 -2.42 -4.13 5.66
N TRP A 121 -3.63 -4.35 6.16
CA TRP A 121 -4.11 -3.78 7.41
C TRP A 121 -3.32 -4.31 8.62
N LYS A 122 -2.88 -5.57 8.59
CA LYS A 122 -2.08 -6.17 9.67
C LYS A 122 -0.70 -5.51 9.76
N PHE A 123 -0.04 -5.28 8.64
CA PHE A 123 1.23 -4.56 8.62
C PHE A 123 1.08 -3.12 9.12
N ARG A 124 0.03 -2.41 8.72
CA ARG A 124 -0.26 -1.09 9.26
C ARG A 124 -0.43 -1.14 10.77
N ASP A 125 -1.26 -2.03 11.27
CA ASP A 125 -1.60 -2.08 12.69
C ASP A 125 -0.40 -2.46 13.56
N ILE A 126 0.43 -3.41 13.13
CA ILE A 126 1.63 -3.78 13.90
C ILE A 126 2.66 -2.64 13.95
N LEU A 127 2.82 -1.90 12.85
CA LEU A 127 3.73 -0.75 12.79
C LEU A 127 3.22 0.44 13.60
N ILE A 128 1.90 0.58 13.76
CA ILE A 128 1.30 1.58 14.66
C ILE A 128 1.45 1.15 16.13
N GLN A 129 1.22 -0.12 16.44
CA GLN A 129 1.19 -0.62 17.83
C GLN A 129 2.58 -0.87 18.41
N LYS A 130 3.59 -1.14 17.58
CA LYS A 130 4.93 -1.58 18.01
C LYS A 130 6.02 -0.66 17.44
N ASP A 131 6.41 0.33 18.22
CA ASP A 131 7.45 1.30 17.84
C ASP A 131 8.74 0.63 17.37
N LYS A 132 9.14 -0.49 17.96
CA LYS A 132 10.36 -1.22 17.57
C LYS A 132 10.36 -1.58 16.09
N TYR A 133 9.24 -2.04 15.54
CA TYR A 133 9.12 -2.40 14.12
C TYR A 133 8.99 -1.17 13.22
N ARG A 134 8.29 -0.14 13.68
CA ARG A 134 8.20 1.13 12.96
C ARG A 134 9.58 1.77 12.81
N ILE A 135 10.34 1.84 13.89
CA ILE A 135 11.70 2.41 13.91
C ILE A 135 12.63 1.59 12.99
N GLU A 136 12.58 0.26 13.07
CA GLU A 136 13.37 -0.61 12.18
C GLU A 136 13.04 -0.36 10.71
N TYR A 137 11.76 -0.24 10.38
CA TYR A 137 11.31 0.05 9.01
C TYR A 137 11.74 1.46 8.54
N ASP A 138 11.66 2.46 9.41
CA ASP A 138 12.13 3.81 9.09
C ASP A 138 13.65 3.86 8.90
N ASN A 139 14.42 3.11 9.66
CA ASN A 139 15.87 2.98 9.46
C ASN A 139 16.20 2.34 8.12
N LEU A 140 15.46 1.29 7.74
CA LEU A 140 15.59 0.68 6.42
C LEU A 140 15.33 1.70 5.30
N LYS A 141 14.30 2.53 5.42
CA LYS A 141 14.01 3.60 4.45
C LYS A 141 15.16 4.62 4.38
N ARG A 142 15.70 5.07 5.53
CA ARG A 142 16.85 5.99 5.56
C ARG A 142 18.07 5.41 4.84
N ASP A 143 18.32 4.13 5.01
CA ASP A 143 19.44 3.44 4.37
C ASP A 143 19.30 3.39 2.84
N PHE A 144 18.07 3.47 2.32
CA PHE A 144 17.78 3.44 0.88
C PHE A 144 17.46 4.80 0.27
N GLU A 145 17.48 5.89 1.04
CA GLU A 145 17.26 7.23 0.50
C GLU A 145 18.22 7.53 -0.67
N GLY A 146 17.67 7.90 -1.82
CA GLY A 146 18.43 8.17 -3.04
C GLY A 146 19.00 6.95 -3.76
N LYS A 147 18.71 5.74 -3.29
CA LYS A 147 19.15 4.48 -3.92
C LYS A 147 18.08 3.92 -4.87
N GLU A 148 18.46 2.85 -5.58
CA GLU A 148 17.58 2.20 -6.54
C GLU A 148 16.28 1.67 -5.90
N MET A 149 15.15 1.96 -6.52
CA MET A 149 13.83 1.55 -6.07
C MET A 149 13.70 0.03 -5.95
N ASP A 150 14.23 -0.75 -6.88
CA ASP A 150 14.09 -2.21 -6.88
C ASP A 150 14.84 -2.84 -5.71
N LYS A 151 16.04 -2.33 -5.37
CA LYS A 151 16.77 -2.78 -4.19
C LYS A 151 16.04 -2.45 -2.89
N TYR A 152 15.40 -1.29 -2.81
CA TYR A 152 14.53 -0.95 -1.69
C TYR A 152 13.34 -1.92 -1.59
N ARG A 153 12.68 -2.25 -2.69
CA ARG A 153 11.56 -3.21 -2.71
C ARG A 153 11.98 -4.59 -2.21
N GLU A 154 13.15 -5.08 -2.60
CA GLU A 154 13.69 -6.35 -2.10
C GLU A 154 13.93 -6.32 -0.59
N ALA A 155 14.60 -5.29 -0.07
CA ALA A 155 14.83 -5.12 1.36
C ALA A 155 13.53 -4.99 2.15
N LYS A 156 12.55 -4.28 1.62
CA LYS A 156 11.20 -4.15 2.18
C LYS A 156 10.50 -5.52 2.26
N ASN A 157 10.59 -6.33 1.23
CA ASN A 157 10.01 -7.68 1.23
C ASN A 157 10.64 -8.57 2.29
N VAL A 158 11.96 -8.53 2.45
CA VAL A 158 12.67 -9.26 3.52
C VAL A 158 12.18 -8.80 4.90
N PHE A 159 12.06 -7.50 5.13
CA PHE A 159 11.55 -6.95 6.38
C PHE A 159 10.13 -7.45 6.69
N PHE A 160 9.19 -7.36 5.75
CA PHE A 160 7.81 -7.79 5.99
C PHE A 160 7.67 -9.30 6.13
N ASN A 161 8.50 -10.10 5.44
CA ASN A 161 8.55 -11.54 5.67
C ASN A 161 9.01 -11.87 7.10
N LYS A 162 9.98 -11.13 7.63
CA LYS A 162 10.38 -11.24 9.05
C LYS A 162 9.23 -10.86 9.99
N ILE A 163 8.52 -9.77 9.72
CA ILE A 163 7.37 -9.35 10.54
C ILE A 163 6.29 -10.42 10.59
N LYS A 164 5.98 -11.09 9.47
CA LYS A 164 4.98 -12.18 9.41
C LYS A 164 5.30 -13.34 10.36
N GLN A 165 6.57 -13.56 10.68
CA GLN A 165 7.00 -14.65 11.60
C GLN A 165 6.93 -14.25 13.07
N THR A 166 6.64 -12.99 13.38
CA THR A 166 6.53 -12.53 14.77
C THR A 166 5.24 -12.97 15.42
N LYS A 167 5.29 -13.24 16.74
CA LYS A 167 4.10 -13.59 17.50
C LYS A 167 3.06 -12.47 17.46
N GLU A 168 3.51 -11.23 17.59
CA GLU A 168 2.64 -10.04 17.56
C GLU A 168 1.84 -9.91 16.26
N TYR A 169 2.43 -10.28 15.12
CA TYR A 169 1.73 -10.29 13.84
C TYR A 169 0.71 -11.43 13.75
N GLN A 170 1.07 -12.62 14.26
CA GLN A 170 0.21 -13.80 14.20
C GLN A 170 -1.00 -13.71 15.14
N GLU A 171 -0.96 -12.84 16.14
CA GLU A 171 -2.06 -12.59 17.08
C GLU A 171 -3.06 -11.52 16.55
N LEU A 172 -2.79 -10.89 15.41
CA LEU A 172 -3.73 -10.01 14.70
C LEU A 172 -4.70 -10.85 13.85
#